data_b9c9f1ddb75c0801b8c9f812c210a778
#
_entry.id   b9c9f1ddb75c0801b8c9f812c210a778
#
_cell.length_a   1.000
_cell.length_b   1.000
_cell.length_c   1.000
_cell.angle_alpha   90.00
_cell.angle_beta   90.00
_cell.angle_gamma   90.00
#
_symmetry.space_group_name_H-M   'P 1'
#
loop_
_entity.id
_entity.type
_entity.pdbx_description
1 polymer ?
#
loop_
_entity_poly.entity_id
_entity_poly.type
_entity_poly.pdbx_seq_one_letter_code
_entity_poly.pdbx_strand_id
1 'polypeptide(L)' 'MEIFTGFILLMFMSGDISPTEFTPRDSMMECLKVRREIKRVQGPGGPRWVCKVGKLEMEIKNGEKHPLKILEIEK' A
#
# COMPACT_ATOMS: atom_id res chain seq x y z
N MET A 1 9.41 5.45 -16.86
CA MET A 1 8.65 5.61 -15.59
C MET A 1 7.23 5.11 -15.80
N GLU A 2 6.77 4.26 -14.90
CA GLU A 2 5.41 3.77 -14.96
C GLU A 2 4.58 4.33 -13.82
N ILE A 3 3.28 4.49 -14.07
CA ILE A 3 2.34 4.96 -13.08
C ILE A 3 1.28 3.89 -12.88
N PHE A 4 1.13 3.45 -11.64
CA PHE A 4 0.05 2.56 -11.25
C PHE A 4 -1.12 3.39 -10.75
N THR A 5 -2.32 3.10 -11.26
CA THR A 5 -3.54 3.74 -10.80
C THR A 5 -4.49 2.65 -10.31
N GLY A 6 -4.95 2.75 -9.08
CA GLY A 6 -5.87 1.76 -8.52
C GLY A 6 -5.77 1.68 -7.01
N PHE A 7 -5.97 0.50 -6.47
CA PHE A 7 -6.01 0.27 -5.04
C PHE A 7 -4.62 0.07 -4.48
N ILE A 8 -4.36 0.68 -3.33
CA ILE A 8 -3.04 0.69 -2.71
C ILE A 8 -3.20 0.33 -1.23
N LEU A 9 -2.35 -0.60 -0.77
CA LEU A 9 -2.27 -0.94 0.64
C LEU A 9 -1.18 -0.09 1.28
N LEU A 10 -1.56 0.70 2.28
CA LEU A 10 -0.65 1.61 2.97
C LEU A 10 -0.38 1.11 4.38
N MET A 11 0.87 1.20 4.82
CA MET A 11 1.27 0.87 6.19
C MET A 11 1.79 2.13 6.88
N PHE A 12 1.24 2.43 8.05
CA PHE A 12 1.67 3.55 8.88
C PHE A 12 2.25 3.02 10.18
N MET A 13 3.46 3.44 10.49
CA MET A 13 4.05 3.15 11.79
C MET A 13 3.42 4.07 12.83
N SER A 14 3.52 3.70 14.11
CA SER A 14 2.93 4.48 15.19
C SER A 14 3.43 5.93 15.18
N GLY A 15 2.48 6.87 15.16
CA GLY A 15 2.81 8.29 15.17
C GLY A 15 3.13 8.92 13.83
N ASP A 16 3.21 8.11 12.76
CA ASP A 16 3.52 8.63 11.43
C ASP A 16 2.28 9.21 10.74
N ILE A 17 2.47 10.33 10.07
CA ILE A 17 1.43 10.96 9.25
C ILE A 17 1.56 10.56 7.79
N SER A 18 2.71 9.99 7.41
CA SER A 18 2.96 9.49 6.05
C SER A 18 3.17 7.99 6.09
N PRO A 19 2.75 7.25 5.06
CA PRO A 19 2.93 5.81 5.06
C PRO A 19 4.40 5.42 4.93
N THR A 20 4.80 4.40 5.69
CA THR A 20 6.15 3.84 5.64
C THR A 20 6.29 2.91 4.44
N GLU A 21 5.24 2.17 4.13
CA GLU A 21 5.20 1.27 2.99
C GLU A 21 3.90 1.45 2.22
N PHE A 22 3.96 1.21 0.92
CA PHE A 22 2.79 1.26 0.06
C PHE A 22 2.96 0.22 -1.05
N THR A 23 1.90 -0.56 -1.28
CA THR A 23 1.93 -1.68 -2.23
C THR A 23 0.70 -1.63 -3.13
N PRO A 24 0.87 -1.73 -4.47
CA PRO A 24 -0.28 -1.79 -5.36
C PRO A 24 -1.03 -3.11 -5.21
N ARG A 25 -2.37 -3.06 -5.31
CA ARG A 25 -3.23 -4.22 -5.24
C ARG A 25 -4.16 -4.26 -6.44
N ASP A 26 -4.60 -5.47 -6.82
CA ASP A 26 -5.44 -5.66 -8.00
C ASP A 26 -6.86 -5.14 -7.82
N SER A 27 -7.38 -5.22 -6.59
CA SER A 27 -8.76 -4.79 -6.31
C SER A 27 -8.90 -4.41 -4.85
N MET A 28 -10.00 -3.71 -4.53
CA MET A 28 -10.32 -3.38 -3.15
C MET A 28 -10.52 -4.65 -2.32
N MET A 29 -11.16 -5.65 -2.91
CA MET A 29 -11.40 -6.93 -2.25
C MET A 29 -10.10 -7.62 -1.86
N GLU A 30 -9.16 -7.66 -2.79
CA GLU A 30 -7.83 -8.23 -2.53
C GLU A 30 -7.08 -7.41 -1.47
N CYS A 31 -7.14 -6.09 -1.56
CA CYS A 31 -6.49 -5.21 -0.59
C CYS A 31 -7.02 -5.47 0.83
N LEU A 32 -8.34 -5.56 0.98
CA LEU A 32 -8.97 -5.83 2.27
C LEU A 32 -8.65 -7.23 2.79
N LYS A 33 -8.56 -8.20 1.90
CA LYS A 33 -8.20 -9.57 2.25
C LYS A 33 -6.78 -9.64 2.80
N VAL A 34 -5.84 -9.03 2.11
CA VAL A 34 -4.44 -8.98 2.53
C VAL A 34 -4.32 -8.26 3.87
N ARG A 35 -5.01 -7.13 4.01
CA ARG A 35 -5.02 -6.36 5.26
C ARG A 35 -5.53 -7.20 6.43
N ARG A 36 -6.59 -7.96 6.22
CA ARG A 36 -7.18 -8.83 7.24
C ARG A 36 -6.20 -9.93 7.66
N GLU A 37 -5.54 -10.55 6.69
CA GLU A 37 -4.56 -11.60 6.96
C GLU A 37 -3.37 -11.07 7.76
N ILE A 38 -2.86 -9.89 7.39
CA ILE A 38 -1.76 -9.25 8.10
C ILE A 38 -2.15 -8.97 9.55
N LYS A 39 -3.34 -8.40 9.77
CA LYS A 39 -3.82 -8.09 11.12
C LYS A 39 -3.99 -9.33 11.98
N ARG A 40 -4.44 -10.43 11.38
CA ARG A 40 -4.61 -11.68 12.10
C ARG A 40 -3.28 -12.26 12.57
N VAL A 41 -2.26 -12.21 11.72
CA VAL A 41 -0.92 -12.70 12.04
C VAL A 41 -0.22 -11.77 13.03
N GLN A 42 -0.35 -10.47 12.82
CA GLN A 42 0.30 -9.44 13.63
C GLN A 42 -0.29 -9.34 15.04
N GLY A 43 -1.60 -9.57 15.16
CA GLY A 43 -2.30 -9.44 16.44
C GLY A 43 -2.54 -7.97 16.81
N PRO A 44 -2.95 -7.69 18.05
CA PRO A 44 -3.18 -6.32 18.52
C PRO A 44 -1.87 -5.54 18.60
N GLY A 45 -1.91 -4.29 18.20
CA GLY A 45 -0.73 -3.43 18.16
C GLY A 45 -0.05 -3.49 16.80
N GLY A 46 1.12 -2.86 16.69
CA GLY A 46 1.88 -2.82 15.45
C GLY A 46 1.41 -1.75 14.47
N PRO A 47 1.89 -1.78 13.23
CA PRO A 47 1.54 -0.79 12.22
C PRO A 47 0.06 -0.78 11.85
N ARG A 48 -0.41 0.37 11.43
CA ARG A 48 -1.78 0.52 10.93
C ARG A 48 -1.78 0.27 9.42
N TRP A 49 -2.72 -0.51 8.94
CA TRP A 49 -2.87 -0.84 7.53
C TRP A 49 -4.18 -0.27 6.98
N VAL A 50 -4.09 0.43 5.85
CA VAL A 50 -5.23 1.11 5.23
C VAL A 50 -5.24 0.83 3.73
N CYS A 51 -6.44 0.62 3.17
CA CYS A 51 -6.62 0.47 1.72
C CYS A 51 -7.18 1.78 1.17
N LYS A 52 -6.52 2.33 0.15
CA LYS A 52 -6.93 3.57 -0.50
C LYS A 52 -6.80 3.44 -2.01
N VAL A 53 -7.47 4.33 -2.74
CA VAL A 53 -7.31 4.45 -4.18
C VAL A 53 -6.35 5.60 -4.44
N GLY A 54 -5.46 5.42 -5.40
CA GLY A 54 -4.51 6.48 -5.72
C GLY A 54 -3.61 6.13 -6.88
N LYS A 55 -2.52 6.88 -6.99
CA LYS A 55 -1.53 6.69 -8.03
C LYS A 55 -0.15 6.57 -7.42
N LEU A 56 0.62 5.61 -7.92
CA LEU A 56 1.99 5.38 -7.49
C LEU A 56 2.93 5.53 -8.68
N GLU A 57 4.11 6.11 -8.43
CA GLU A 57 5.19 6.07 -9.38
C GLU A 57 5.90 4.75 -9.17
N MET A 58 6.06 3.97 -10.25
CA MET A 58 6.66 2.65 -10.19
C MET A 58 8.02 2.65 -10.88
N GLU A 59 8.94 1.88 -10.34
CA GLU A 59 10.25 1.64 -10.93
C GLU A 59 10.31 0.19 -11.41
N ILE A 60 10.90 -0.01 -12.59
CA ILE A 60 11.17 -1.35 -13.10
C ILE A 60 12.64 -1.65 -12.85
N LYS A 61 12.89 -2.68 -12.06
CA LYS A 61 14.26 -3.08 -11.72
C LYS A 61 14.37 -4.59 -11.80
N ASN A 62 15.30 -5.07 -12.64
CA ASN A 62 15.51 -6.50 -12.87
C ASN A 62 14.23 -7.23 -13.31
N GLY A 63 13.39 -6.57 -14.11
CA GLY A 63 12.14 -7.13 -14.59
C GLY A 63 10.99 -7.07 -13.60
N GLU A 64 11.21 -6.54 -12.41
CA GLU A 64 10.18 -6.41 -11.37
C GLU A 64 9.78 -4.96 -11.20
N LYS A 65 8.51 -4.74 -10.87
CA LYS A 65 7.99 -3.41 -10.60
C LYS A 65 7.97 -3.15 -9.10
N HIS A 66 8.56 -2.03 -8.71
CA HIS A 66 8.60 -1.62 -7.31
C HIS A 66 8.02 -0.22 -7.15
N PRO A 67 7.18 0.02 -6.14
CA PRO A 67 6.65 1.36 -5.89
C PRO A 67 7.75 2.29 -5.38
N LEU A 68 7.88 3.47 -5.99
CA LEU A 68 8.86 4.47 -5.58
C LEU A 68 8.25 5.52 -4.67
N LYS A 69 7.12 6.09 -5.08
CA LYS A 69 6.47 7.13 -4.27
C LYS A 69 4.99 7.25 -4.63
N ILE A 70 4.25 7.85 -3.72
CA ILE A 70 2.83 8.12 -3.90
C ILE A 70 2.68 9.44 -4.64
N LEU A 71 1.98 9.41 -5.78
CA LEU A 71 1.71 10.62 -6.56
C LEU A 71 0.39 11.26 -6.13
N GLU A 72 -0.60 10.43 -5.79
CA GLU A 72 -1.93 10.89 -5.42
C GLU A 72 -2.61 9.83 -4.58
N ILE A 73 -3.34 10.23 -3.55
CA ILE A 73 -4.10 9.34 -2.68
C ILE A 73 -5.47 9.94 -2.42
N GLU A 74 -6.49 9.13 -2.53
CA GLU A 74 -7.85 9.47 -2.17
C GLU A 74 -7.94 9.80 -0.68
N LYS A 75 -8.63 10.88 -0.36
CA LYS A 75 -8.82 11.30 1.03
C LYS A 75 -9.94 10.54 1.71
#